data_4417aaf93322dcf749fe5a02453b8871
#
_entry.id   4417aaf93322dcf749fe5a02453b8871
#
_cell.length_a   1.000
_cell.length_b   1.000
_cell.length_c   1.000
_cell.angle_alpha   90.00
_cell.angle_beta   90.00
_cell.angle_gamma   90.00
#
_symmetry.space_group_name_H-M   'P 1'
#
loop_
_entity.id
_entity.type
_entity.pdbx_description
1 polymer ?
#
loop_
_entity_poly.entity_id
_entity_poly.type
_entity_poly.pdbx_seq_one_letter_code
_entity_poly.pdbx_strand_id
1 'polypeptide(L)'
;MEDTNSLIEQRQAKLAALQAKGIQPFMNKFTPDRGCGEARASLKAWFEAKQTDPASTVGLAEGTAVMIAGRITAHRDMGKSQFLDLKDVSGRIQIYAQKQTLGDEQFDIFRHLDLADFIGVEGTLFMTRAGEPSLKVEKFTILGKALRPPPAKWEGLADTEIRYRQRYLDLIANDDVKSVFLKRSAIVREIRAFFHERGYVEVETPVMQAIPGGAAAQPFITKHNALGCDFYLRIALELYHKRLLVGGVDRLFEIGKNFRNEGLSPRHNPEFTMLEAYQAFGDYETMMETVESLVKRVALSAVGSLKVYHPRPTKTRLEVEFGATLLGEGKVPDYLEKRFGGELLNARGCLVEFDSASFGKAEPFELAASAHAVVSHVLQVISDHIMGDVVTFDEGSAELEFINELEGNVQRLEELSKRRVIDLEKWERRRYKDLVTAKVAEVSQGLVPAWFSISPQERRRVAIEVLELGGDIAAGYEDFEVTGAVFEKLIEPTLINPTFVTHLPKELVPLAKLSPDDPTTVEVFECCINGQEISPGYTEQNDPIAQRDVLEHQAGGEQQKLDEDFLVALEHGMPPAGGIGIGIDRLCMMLLGQESIRDVILFPQLKPKV
;
A
#
# COMPACT_ATOMS: atom_id res chain seq x y z
N MET A 1 27.90 -8.43 -12.84
CA MET A 1 28.01 -7.32 -13.81
C MET A 1 28.55 -7.79 -15.17
N GLU A 2 29.58 -8.65 -15.23
CA GLU A 2 30.12 -9.21 -16.49
C GLU A 2 29.07 -10.00 -17.28
N ASP A 3 28.33 -10.91 -16.66
CA ASP A 3 27.26 -11.69 -17.29
C ASP A 3 26.14 -10.81 -17.89
N THR A 4 25.77 -9.72 -17.21
CA THR A 4 24.71 -8.83 -17.70
C THR A 4 25.15 -8.05 -18.94
N ASN A 5 26.40 -7.62 -19.03
CA ASN A 5 26.94 -6.94 -20.20
C ASN A 5 27.01 -7.88 -21.40
N SER A 6 27.44 -9.12 -21.23
CA SER A 6 27.43 -10.15 -22.27
C SER A 6 26.02 -10.41 -22.84
N LEU A 7 25.00 -10.47 -21.98
CA LEU A 7 23.61 -10.62 -22.41
C LEU A 7 23.08 -9.39 -23.18
N ILE A 8 23.50 -8.19 -22.80
CA ILE A 8 23.14 -6.96 -23.53
C ILE A 8 23.76 -6.98 -24.93
N GLU A 9 25.04 -7.33 -25.05
CA GLU A 9 25.74 -7.44 -26.34
C GLU A 9 25.08 -8.49 -27.25
N GLN A 10 24.72 -9.65 -26.73
CA GLN A 10 23.99 -10.67 -27.48
C GLN A 10 22.64 -10.16 -28.00
N ARG A 11 21.88 -9.41 -27.18
CA ARG A 11 20.60 -8.83 -27.60
C ARG A 11 20.74 -7.73 -28.62
N GLN A 12 21.81 -6.93 -28.53
CA GLN A 12 22.17 -5.92 -29.54
C GLN A 12 22.55 -6.59 -30.88
N ALA A 13 23.29 -7.69 -30.82
CA ALA A 13 23.62 -8.47 -32.03
C ALA A 13 22.36 -9.06 -32.69
N LYS A 14 21.42 -9.59 -31.90
CA LYS A 14 20.11 -10.06 -32.41
C LYS A 14 19.30 -8.93 -33.04
N LEU A 15 19.30 -7.73 -32.42
CA LEU A 15 18.67 -6.55 -32.99
C LEU A 15 19.25 -6.19 -34.37
N ALA A 16 20.58 -6.14 -34.47
CA ALA A 16 21.27 -5.86 -35.75
C ALA A 16 20.94 -6.91 -36.81
N ALA A 17 20.86 -8.20 -36.43
CA ALA A 17 20.49 -9.28 -37.34
C ALA A 17 19.04 -9.16 -37.85
N LEU A 18 18.08 -8.74 -37.01
CA LEU A 18 16.71 -8.46 -37.42
C LEU A 18 16.64 -7.29 -38.41
N GLN A 19 17.35 -6.20 -38.12
CA GLN A 19 17.41 -5.02 -39.00
C GLN A 19 18.06 -5.36 -40.35
N ALA A 20 19.09 -6.18 -40.38
CA ALA A 20 19.73 -6.64 -41.61
C ALA A 20 18.76 -7.49 -42.49
N LYS A 21 17.78 -8.16 -41.89
CA LYS A 21 16.70 -8.86 -42.59
C LYS A 21 15.53 -7.91 -43.01
N GLY A 22 15.66 -6.61 -42.82
CA GLY A 22 14.61 -5.63 -43.11
C GLY A 22 13.43 -5.64 -42.10
N ILE A 23 13.58 -6.32 -40.96
CA ILE A 23 12.56 -6.35 -39.91
C ILE A 23 12.72 -5.13 -39.01
N GLN A 24 11.63 -4.35 -38.85
CA GLN A 24 11.58 -3.23 -37.92
C GLN A 24 11.08 -3.72 -36.56
N PRO A 25 11.96 -3.83 -35.55
CA PRO A 25 11.57 -4.42 -34.25
C PRO A 25 10.99 -3.43 -33.24
N PHE A 26 10.74 -2.17 -33.66
CA PHE A 26 10.12 -1.12 -32.86
C PHE A 26 8.97 -0.52 -33.66
N MET A 27 7.77 -1.07 -33.48
CA MET A 27 6.58 -0.69 -34.24
C MET A 27 5.93 0.57 -33.67
N ASN A 28 5.42 1.43 -34.57
CA ASN A 28 4.71 2.64 -34.17
C ASN A 28 3.30 2.35 -33.64
N LYS A 29 2.66 1.28 -34.12
CA LYS A 29 1.28 0.91 -33.75
C LYS A 29 1.03 -0.57 -33.94
N PHE A 30 0.25 -1.13 -33.03
CA PHE A 30 -0.42 -2.43 -33.14
C PHE A 30 -1.75 -2.35 -32.39
N THR A 31 -2.81 -2.93 -32.95
CA THR A 31 -4.15 -2.84 -32.34
C THR A 31 -4.66 -4.24 -32.06
N PRO A 32 -4.48 -4.77 -30.83
CA PRO A 32 -5.07 -6.04 -30.44
C PRO A 32 -6.59 -5.91 -30.37
N ASP A 33 -7.31 -7.00 -30.63
CA ASP A 33 -8.77 -7.05 -30.51
C ASP A 33 -9.21 -7.29 -29.06
N ARG A 34 -8.33 -7.84 -28.21
CA ARG A 34 -8.56 -8.10 -26.78
C ARG A 34 -7.28 -8.28 -26.00
N GLY A 35 -7.41 -8.33 -24.66
CA GLY A 35 -6.31 -8.62 -23.76
C GLY A 35 -5.95 -10.11 -23.66
N CYS A 36 -4.71 -10.39 -23.27
CA CYS A 36 -4.19 -11.75 -23.05
C CYS A 36 -5.00 -12.53 -22.01
N GLY A 37 -5.25 -11.92 -20.86
CA GLY A 37 -6.02 -12.54 -19.78
C GLY A 37 -7.50 -12.71 -20.13
N GLU A 38 -8.08 -11.76 -20.89
CA GLU A 38 -9.46 -11.84 -21.37
C GLU A 38 -9.66 -13.02 -22.32
N ALA A 39 -8.74 -13.20 -23.28
CA ALA A 39 -8.78 -14.34 -24.20
C ALA A 39 -8.66 -15.67 -23.45
N ARG A 40 -7.73 -15.75 -22.48
CA ARG A 40 -7.54 -16.92 -21.62
C ARG A 40 -8.80 -17.24 -20.81
N ALA A 41 -9.34 -16.27 -20.10
CA ALA A 41 -10.51 -16.45 -19.24
C ALA A 41 -11.75 -16.87 -20.03
N SER A 42 -11.99 -16.24 -21.19
CA SER A 42 -13.12 -16.55 -22.05
C SER A 42 -13.06 -17.98 -22.62
N LEU A 43 -11.87 -18.45 -23.05
CA LEU A 43 -11.71 -19.82 -23.52
C LEU A 43 -11.89 -20.83 -22.38
N LYS A 44 -11.35 -20.54 -21.20
CA LYS A 44 -11.51 -21.39 -20.02
C LYS A 44 -12.97 -21.52 -19.62
N ALA A 45 -13.70 -20.40 -19.54
CA ALA A 45 -15.13 -20.39 -19.22
C ALA A 45 -15.96 -21.19 -20.26
N TRP A 46 -15.66 -21.03 -21.55
CA TRP A 46 -16.32 -21.81 -22.61
C TRP A 46 -16.05 -23.32 -22.46
N PHE A 47 -14.81 -23.72 -22.15
CA PHE A 47 -14.43 -25.12 -22.00
C PHE A 47 -15.11 -25.77 -20.78
N GLU A 48 -15.15 -25.07 -19.65
CA GLU A 48 -15.84 -25.51 -18.43
C GLU A 48 -17.35 -25.65 -18.68
N ALA A 49 -17.97 -24.67 -19.32
CA ALA A 49 -19.38 -24.74 -19.70
C ALA A 49 -19.69 -25.90 -20.66
N LYS A 50 -18.80 -26.18 -21.62
CA LYS A 50 -18.95 -27.33 -22.54
C LYS A 50 -18.82 -28.68 -21.85
N GLN A 51 -18.08 -28.80 -20.75
CA GLN A 51 -18.01 -30.03 -19.97
C GLN A 51 -19.29 -30.28 -19.18
N THR A 52 -19.95 -29.23 -18.70
CA THR A 52 -21.21 -29.31 -17.94
C THR A 52 -22.46 -29.32 -18.83
N ASP A 53 -22.43 -28.57 -19.93
CA ASP A 53 -23.48 -28.49 -20.95
C ASP A 53 -22.85 -28.41 -22.37
N PRO A 54 -22.87 -29.51 -23.15
CA PRO A 54 -22.32 -29.53 -24.51
C PRO A 54 -22.94 -28.53 -25.48
N ALA A 55 -24.13 -28.00 -25.20
CA ALA A 55 -24.79 -26.96 -25.97
C ALA A 55 -24.37 -25.52 -25.60
N SER A 56 -23.60 -25.36 -24.51
CA SER A 56 -23.20 -24.02 -24.04
C SER A 56 -22.38 -23.23 -25.06
N THR A 57 -22.68 -21.94 -25.17
CA THR A 57 -21.96 -20.95 -26.01
C THR A 57 -21.26 -19.88 -25.17
N VAL A 58 -21.09 -20.10 -23.87
CA VAL A 58 -20.47 -19.15 -22.96
C VAL A 58 -18.96 -19.01 -23.27
N GLY A 59 -18.49 -17.78 -23.38
CA GLY A 59 -17.08 -17.45 -23.62
C GLY A 59 -16.63 -17.60 -25.09
N LEU A 60 -15.34 -17.44 -25.34
CA LEU A 60 -14.73 -17.65 -26.66
C LEU A 60 -14.44 -19.12 -26.88
N ALA A 61 -14.99 -19.65 -27.97
CA ALA A 61 -14.86 -21.06 -28.33
C ALA A 61 -13.44 -21.44 -28.80
N GLU A 62 -13.11 -22.70 -28.69
CA GLU A 62 -11.92 -23.26 -29.36
C GLU A 62 -12.02 -23.01 -30.89
N GLY A 63 -10.90 -22.67 -31.51
CA GLY A 63 -10.85 -22.29 -32.93
C GLY A 63 -11.19 -20.81 -33.19
N THR A 64 -11.57 -20.02 -32.17
CA THR A 64 -11.81 -18.57 -32.36
C THR A 64 -10.50 -17.87 -32.71
N ALA A 65 -10.49 -17.15 -33.84
CA ALA A 65 -9.38 -16.30 -34.24
C ALA A 65 -9.32 -15.05 -33.37
N VAL A 66 -8.13 -14.71 -32.86
CA VAL A 66 -7.89 -13.54 -32.02
C VAL A 66 -6.56 -12.87 -32.36
N MET A 67 -6.49 -11.56 -32.09
CA MET A 67 -5.26 -10.77 -32.16
C MET A 67 -4.95 -10.20 -30.78
N ILE A 68 -3.82 -10.61 -30.21
CA ILE A 68 -3.38 -10.17 -28.88
C ILE A 68 -1.97 -9.59 -28.93
N ALA A 69 -1.61 -8.79 -27.94
CA ALA A 69 -0.25 -8.28 -27.78
C ALA A 69 0.19 -8.34 -26.31
N GLY A 70 1.47 -8.61 -26.07
CA GLY A 70 1.97 -8.66 -24.72
C GLY A 70 3.48 -8.76 -24.65
N ARG A 71 3.99 -8.70 -23.41
CA ARG A 71 5.38 -8.95 -23.08
C ARG A 71 5.63 -10.45 -22.91
N ILE A 72 6.71 -10.96 -23.49
CA ILE A 72 7.15 -12.35 -23.29
C ILE A 72 7.66 -12.51 -21.86
N THR A 73 7.04 -13.41 -21.10
CA THR A 73 7.41 -13.69 -19.69
C THR A 73 7.97 -15.08 -19.47
N ALA A 74 7.77 -16.01 -20.40
CA ALA A 74 8.40 -17.32 -20.41
C ALA A 74 8.61 -17.78 -21.85
N HIS A 75 9.64 -18.62 -22.07
CA HIS A 75 9.96 -19.22 -23.36
C HIS A 75 10.45 -20.65 -23.13
N ARG A 76 9.81 -21.62 -23.77
CA ARG A 76 10.14 -23.06 -23.72
C ARG A 76 10.32 -23.59 -25.14
N ASP A 77 11.54 -23.96 -25.48
CA ASP A 77 11.92 -24.54 -26.78
C ASP A 77 11.71 -26.05 -26.75
N MET A 78 10.84 -26.54 -27.64
CA MET A 78 10.59 -27.98 -27.86
C MET A 78 11.02 -28.43 -29.27
N GLY A 79 12.06 -27.81 -29.83
CA GLY A 79 12.60 -28.11 -31.14
C GLY A 79 11.72 -27.58 -32.29
N LYS A 80 10.77 -28.36 -32.80
CA LYS A 80 9.86 -27.97 -33.89
C LYS A 80 8.65 -27.18 -33.41
N SER A 81 8.52 -26.97 -32.11
CA SER A 81 7.45 -26.21 -31.46
C SER A 81 8.02 -25.30 -30.38
N GLN A 82 7.38 -24.15 -30.18
CA GLN A 82 7.76 -23.17 -29.18
C GLN A 82 6.53 -22.83 -28.33
N PHE A 83 6.73 -22.76 -27.01
CA PHE A 83 5.72 -22.25 -26.09
C PHE A 83 6.24 -20.99 -25.42
N LEU A 84 5.50 -19.90 -25.53
CA LEU A 84 5.79 -18.65 -24.83
C LEU A 84 4.58 -18.24 -23.98
N ASP A 85 4.84 -17.52 -22.92
CA ASP A 85 3.79 -16.86 -22.16
C ASP A 85 3.80 -15.36 -22.49
N LEU A 86 2.68 -14.84 -22.98
CA LEU A 86 2.46 -13.42 -23.18
C LEU A 86 1.64 -12.83 -22.02
N LYS A 87 2.06 -11.68 -21.54
CA LYS A 87 1.41 -10.95 -20.45
C LYS A 87 1.17 -9.50 -20.82
N ASP A 88 -0.04 -9.05 -20.54
CA ASP A 88 -0.47 -7.65 -20.61
C ASP A 88 -1.11 -7.18 -19.29
N VAL A 89 -1.87 -6.07 -19.33
CA VAL A 89 -2.58 -5.57 -18.16
C VAL A 89 -3.72 -6.47 -17.70
N SER A 90 -4.35 -7.20 -18.61
CA SER A 90 -5.49 -8.09 -18.34
C SER A 90 -5.08 -9.44 -17.76
N GLY A 91 -3.82 -9.84 -17.95
CA GLY A 91 -3.30 -11.11 -17.46
C GLY A 91 -2.34 -11.80 -18.43
N ARG A 92 -2.27 -13.14 -18.33
CA ARG A 92 -1.34 -13.98 -19.08
C ARG A 92 -2.10 -15.01 -19.91
N ILE A 93 -1.58 -15.30 -21.12
CA ILE A 93 -1.96 -16.45 -21.94
C ILE A 93 -0.73 -17.18 -22.49
N GLN A 94 -0.80 -18.49 -22.61
CA GLN A 94 0.21 -19.27 -23.33
C GLN A 94 -0.01 -19.14 -24.84
N ILE A 95 1.06 -18.99 -25.61
CA ILE A 95 1.03 -19.08 -27.07
C ILE A 95 1.87 -20.26 -27.54
N TYR A 96 1.44 -20.86 -28.62
CA TYR A 96 2.04 -22.07 -29.21
C TYR A 96 2.36 -21.83 -30.68
N ALA A 97 3.63 -21.88 -31.04
CA ALA A 97 4.10 -21.72 -32.40
C ALA A 97 4.69 -23.03 -32.93
N GLN A 98 4.34 -23.37 -34.16
CA GLN A 98 4.86 -24.56 -34.88
C GLN A 98 5.63 -24.16 -36.12
N LYS A 99 6.76 -24.86 -36.38
CA LYS A 99 7.56 -24.64 -37.58
C LYS A 99 6.76 -24.87 -38.85
N GLN A 100 5.85 -25.87 -38.84
CA GLN A 100 4.98 -26.18 -39.97
C GLN A 100 4.01 -25.04 -40.32
N THR A 101 3.54 -24.28 -39.32
CA THR A 101 2.58 -23.19 -39.51
C THR A 101 3.29 -21.91 -39.93
N LEU A 102 4.41 -21.54 -39.27
CA LEU A 102 5.13 -20.29 -39.51
C LEU A 102 6.10 -20.36 -40.72
N GLY A 103 6.52 -21.54 -41.12
CA GLY A 103 7.62 -21.74 -42.09
C GLY A 103 9.00 -21.53 -41.44
N ASP A 104 10.04 -21.92 -42.17
CA ASP A 104 11.40 -21.99 -41.64
C ASP A 104 11.94 -20.65 -41.17
N GLU A 105 11.77 -19.61 -41.98
CA GLU A 105 12.31 -18.27 -41.70
C GLU A 105 11.62 -17.59 -40.50
N GLN A 106 10.28 -17.54 -40.50
CA GLN A 106 9.53 -16.92 -39.41
C GLN A 106 9.66 -17.72 -38.11
N PHE A 107 9.75 -19.05 -38.19
CA PHE A 107 9.95 -19.88 -37.01
C PHE A 107 11.36 -19.68 -36.41
N ASP A 108 12.39 -19.46 -37.22
CA ASP A 108 13.74 -19.15 -36.76
C ASP A 108 13.76 -17.80 -36.03
N ILE A 109 13.09 -16.77 -36.55
CA ILE A 109 12.94 -15.48 -35.89
C ILE A 109 12.20 -15.64 -34.55
N PHE A 110 11.09 -16.37 -34.54
CA PHE A 110 10.26 -16.60 -33.35
C PHE A 110 11.04 -17.32 -32.24
N ARG A 111 11.86 -18.30 -32.62
CA ARG A 111 12.71 -19.06 -31.69
C ARG A 111 13.76 -18.21 -31.00
N HIS A 112 14.23 -17.14 -31.63
CA HIS A 112 15.27 -16.25 -31.11
C HIS A 112 14.72 -15.01 -30.39
N LEU A 113 13.40 -14.94 -30.16
CA LEU A 113 12.81 -13.90 -29.30
C LEU A 113 13.34 -14.03 -27.88
N ASP A 114 13.55 -12.86 -27.24
CA ASP A 114 14.05 -12.81 -25.88
C ASP A 114 12.93 -12.57 -24.85
N LEU A 115 13.16 -12.98 -23.62
CA LEU A 115 12.31 -12.60 -22.51
C LEU A 115 12.25 -11.07 -22.39
N ALA A 116 11.07 -10.56 -22.12
CA ALA A 116 10.70 -9.15 -22.05
C ALA A 116 10.50 -8.45 -23.41
N ASP A 117 10.74 -9.11 -24.56
CA ASP A 117 10.28 -8.57 -25.85
C ASP A 117 8.77 -8.37 -25.85
N PHE A 118 8.29 -7.36 -26.57
CA PHE A 118 6.87 -7.20 -26.89
C PHE A 118 6.57 -7.73 -28.27
N ILE A 119 5.56 -8.59 -28.37
CA ILE A 119 5.05 -9.09 -29.64
C ILE A 119 3.55 -8.97 -29.74
N GLY A 120 3.06 -8.77 -30.97
CA GLY A 120 1.67 -8.98 -31.35
C GLY A 120 1.54 -10.35 -32.01
N VAL A 121 0.45 -11.05 -31.75
CA VAL A 121 0.20 -12.41 -32.25
C VAL A 121 -1.22 -12.50 -32.78
N GLU A 122 -1.35 -13.05 -33.99
CA GLU A 122 -2.61 -13.46 -34.63
C GLU A 122 -2.68 -14.98 -34.65
N GLY A 123 -3.82 -15.55 -34.31
CA GLY A 123 -3.99 -16.99 -34.31
C GLY A 123 -5.29 -17.46 -33.67
N THR A 124 -5.41 -18.76 -33.48
CA THR A 124 -6.64 -19.41 -33.01
C THR A 124 -6.49 -19.92 -31.58
N LEU A 125 -7.53 -19.74 -30.78
CA LEU A 125 -7.62 -20.24 -29.41
C LEU A 125 -7.79 -21.77 -29.40
N PHE A 126 -7.11 -22.44 -28.48
CA PHE A 126 -7.27 -23.89 -28.28
C PHE A 126 -6.94 -24.28 -26.84
N MET A 127 -7.48 -25.44 -26.43
CA MET A 127 -7.13 -26.04 -25.15
C MET A 127 -6.03 -27.08 -25.35
N THR A 128 -4.94 -26.99 -24.60
CA THR A 128 -3.90 -28.02 -24.62
C THR A 128 -4.39 -29.35 -24.00
N ARG A 129 -3.70 -30.45 -24.24
CA ARG A 129 -4.03 -31.74 -23.60
C ARG A 129 -3.95 -31.69 -22.07
N ALA A 130 -3.14 -30.79 -21.53
CA ALA A 130 -3.00 -30.57 -20.09
C ALA A 130 -4.06 -29.58 -19.54
N GLY A 131 -5.03 -29.12 -20.33
CA GLY A 131 -6.07 -28.18 -19.91
C GLY A 131 -5.64 -26.72 -19.83
N GLU A 132 -4.48 -26.33 -20.43
CA GLU A 132 -4.06 -24.92 -20.44
C GLU A 132 -4.65 -24.16 -21.64
N PRO A 133 -5.42 -23.10 -21.42
CA PRO A 133 -5.93 -22.23 -22.49
C PRO A 133 -4.77 -21.55 -23.22
N SER A 134 -4.71 -21.73 -24.53
CA SER A 134 -3.58 -21.30 -25.34
C SER A 134 -4.03 -20.70 -26.69
N LEU A 135 -3.12 -19.96 -27.33
CA LEU A 135 -3.30 -19.44 -28.69
C LEU A 135 -2.29 -20.11 -29.63
N LYS A 136 -2.77 -20.75 -30.69
CA LYS A 136 -1.93 -21.28 -31.77
C LYS A 136 -1.56 -20.12 -32.70
N VAL A 137 -0.27 -19.85 -32.80
CA VAL A 137 0.29 -18.73 -33.57
C VAL A 137 0.22 -19.03 -35.06
N GLU A 138 -0.44 -18.17 -35.83
CA GLU A 138 -0.49 -18.17 -37.29
C GLU A 138 0.40 -17.07 -37.87
N LYS A 139 0.47 -15.93 -37.17
CA LYS A 139 1.33 -14.80 -37.52
C LYS A 139 1.77 -14.07 -36.27
N PHE A 140 2.95 -13.45 -36.30
CA PHE A 140 3.42 -12.58 -35.25
C PHE A 140 4.16 -11.36 -35.79
N THR A 141 4.24 -10.33 -34.95
CA THR A 141 4.95 -9.07 -35.23
C THR A 141 5.77 -8.68 -33.98
N ILE A 142 7.05 -8.38 -34.14
CA ILE A 142 7.85 -7.83 -33.05
C ILE A 142 7.46 -6.37 -32.88
N LEU A 143 7.01 -5.97 -31.70
CA LEU A 143 6.52 -4.63 -31.38
C LEU A 143 7.56 -3.79 -30.64
N GLY A 144 8.39 -4.44 -29.83
CA GLY A 144 9.45 -3.80 -29.07
C GLY A 144 10.50 -4.81 -28.59
N LYS A 145 11.75 -4.58 -28.94
CA LYS A 145 12.88 -5.41 -28.53
C LYS A 145 13.43 -4.98 -27.18
N ALA A 146 13.51 -5.89 -26.23
CA ALA A 146 14.13 -5.65 -24.94
C ALA A 146 15.64 -5.86 -25.01
N LEU A 147 16.43 -4.81 -24.82
CA LEU A 147 17.89 -4.89 -24.87
C LEU A 147 18.54 -5.26 -23.54
N ARG A 148 17.76 -5.27 -22.44
CA ARG A 148 18.21 -5.73 -21.13
C ARG A 148 17.36 -6.90 -20.65
N PRO A 149 17.97 -7.90 -20.00
CA PRO A 149 17.20 -9.00 -19.41
C PRO A 149 16.29 -8.47 -18.30
N PRO A 150 15.10 -9.06 -18.11
CA PRO A 150 14.29 -8.79 -16.94
C PRO A 150 14.97 -9.31 -15.67
N PRO A 151 14.57 -8.83 -14.47
CA PRO A 151 15.02 -9.43 -13.21
C PRO A 151 14.73 -10.95 -13.17
N ALA A 152 15.57 -11.70 -12.47
CA ALA A 152 15.39 -13.16 -12.35
C ALA A 152 14.02 -13.49 -11.72
N LYS A 153 13.31 -14.46 -12.30
CA LYS A 153 11.90 -14.75 -12.05
C LYS A 153 11.62 -15.45 -10.71
N TRP A 154 12.60 -16.17 -10.18
CA TRP A 154 12.38 -17.13 -9.09
C TRP A 154 12.23 -16.49 -7.71
N GLU A 155 12.77 -15.32 -7.50
CA GLU A 155 12.76 -14.62 -6.21
C GLU A 155 12.02 -13.26 -6.26
N GLY A 156 11.52 -12.86 -7.45
CA GLY A 156 11.07 -11.49 -7.66
C GLY A 156 12.22 -10.48 -7.52
N LEU A 157 11.91 -9.19 -7.51
CA LEU A 157 12.88 -8.15 -7.20
C LEU A 157 12.78 -7.87 -5.69
N ALA A 158 13.66 -8.50 -4.88
CA ALA A 158 13.62 -8.39 -3.42
C ALA A 158 14.32 -7.12 -2.92
N ASP A 159 15.38 -6.63 -3.60
CA ASP A 159 16.11 -5.43 -3.18
C ASP A 159 15.22 -4.18 -3.19
N THR A 160 14.88 -3.71 -2.00
CA THR A 160 13.97 -2.59 -1.77
C THR A 160 14.48 -1.28 -2.40
N GLU A 161 15.80 -1.05 -2.41
CA GLU A 161 16.36 0.17 -3.00
C GLU A 161 16.20 0.14 -4.53
N ILE A 162 16.49 -0.98 -5.16
CA ILE A 162 16.28 -1.16 -6.61
C ILE A 162 14.80 -1.04 -6.95
N ARG A 163 13.90 -1.65 -6.17
CA ARG A 163 12.44 -1.55 -6.36
C ARG A 163 11.95 -0.10 -6.37
N TYR A 164 12.44 0.73 -5.48
CA TYR A 164 12.03 2.14 -5.41
C TYR A 164 12.69 2.99 -6.48
N ARG A 165 13.98 2.77 -6.81
CA ARG A 165 14.69 3.53 -7.84
C ARG A 165 14.30 3.17 -9.26
N GLN A 166 14.08 1.87 -9.51
CA GLN A 166 13.74 1.32 -10.81
C GLN A 166 12.35 0.68 -10.77
N ARG A 167 11.36 1.46 -10.37
CA ARG A 167 9.98 1.00 -10.20
C ARG A 167 9.43 0.23 -11.41
N TYR A 168 9.88 0.55 -12.61
CA TYR A 168 9.51 -0.20 -13.81
C TYR A 168 9.97 -1.66 -13.76
N LEU A 169 11.09 -1.97 -13.13
CA LEU A 169 11.52 -3.36 -12.92
C LEU A 169 10.65 -4.06 -11.87
N ASP A 170 10.33 -3.37 -10.79
CA ASP A 170 9.42 -3.86 -9.76
C ASP A 170 8.03 -4.18 -10.33
N LEU A 171 7.48 -3.31 -11.18
CA LEU A 171 6.20 -3.52 -11.88
C LEU A 171 6.23 -4.67 -12.90
N ILE A 172 7.41 -5.02 -13.44
CA ILE A 172 7.60 -6.18 -14.32
C ILE A 172 7.67 -7.46 -13.51
N ALA A 173 8.40 -7.44 -12.40
CA ALA A 173 8.73 -8.62 -11.61
C ALA A 173 7.62 -9.01 -10.60
N ASN A 174 6.95 -8.01 -10.02
CA ASN A 174 6.03 -8.16 -8.89
C ASN A 174 4.61 -7.73 -9.25
N ASP A 175 3.71 -8.66 -9.51
CA ASP A 175 2.32 -8.38 -9.89
C ASP A 175 1.53 -7.66 -8.80
N ASP A 176 1.80 -7.96 -7.54
CA ASP A 176 1.14 -7.34 -6.40
C ASP A 176 1.42 -5.84 -6.32
N VAL A 177 2.62 -5.40 -6.67
CA VAL A 177 3.00 -3.98 -6.71
C VAL A 177 2.15 -3.21 -7.70
N LYS A 178 1.94 -3.77 -8.91
CA LYS A 178 1.06 -3.15 -9.91
C LYS A 178 -0.38 -3.01 -9.40
N SER A 179 -0.88 -4.03 -8.71
CA SER A 179 -2.23 -4.02 -8.09
C SER A 179 -2.38 -2.88 -7.07
N VAL A 180 -1.35 -2.61 -6.25
CA VAL A 180 -1.35 -1.49 -5.29
C VAL A 180 -1.57 -0.15 -6.00
N PHE A 181 -0.83 0.14 -7.08
CA PHE A 181 -0.95 1.41 -7.79
C PHE A 181 -2.27 1.56 -8.55
N LEU A 182 -2.79 0.47 -9.12
CA LEU A 182 -4.12 0.49 -9.76
C LEU A 182 -5.23 0.75 -8.72
N LYS A 183 -5.14 0.12 -7.55
CA LYS A 183 -6.06 0.35 -6.44
C LYS A 183 -5.93 1.77 -5.87
N ARG A 184 -4.72 2.31 -5.74
CA ARG A 184 -4.51 3.72 -5.38
C ARG A 184 -5.25 4.66 -6.34
N SER A 185 -5.14 4.44 -7.64
CA SER A 185 -5.85 5.24 -8.64
C SER A 185 -7.37 5.11 -8.51
N ALA A 186 -7.87 3.92 -8.19
CA ALA A 186 -9.29 3.70 -7.91
C ALA A 186 -9.75 4.42 -6.64
N ILE A 187 -8.95 4.41 -5.58
CA ILE A 187 -9.18 5.15 -4.33
C ILE A 187 -9.35 6.64 -4.62
N VAL A 188 -8.40 7.26 -5.33
CA VAL A 188 -8.47 8.70 -5.66
C VAL A 188 -9.70 9.04 -6.52
N ARG A 189 -10.05 8.19 -7.47
CA ARG A 189 -11.27 8.36 -8.28
C ARG A 189 -12.53 8.31 -7.41
N GLU A 190 -12.59 7.37 -6.47
CA GLU A 190 -13.75 7.20 -5.58
C GLU A 190 -13.89 8.36 -4.59
N ILE A 191 -12.77 8.90 -4.10
CA ILE A 191 -12.77 10.12 -3.27
C ILE A 191 -13.39 11.29 -4.03
N ARG A 192 -13.00 11.52 -5.29
CA ARG A 192 -13.61 12.58 -6.12
C ARG A 192 -15.11 12.37 -6.29
N ALA A 193 -15.53 11.14 -6.62
CA ALA A 193 -16.95 10.83 -6.74
C ALA A 193 -17.73 11.12 -5.45
N PHE A 194 -17.17 10.75 -4.30
CA PHE A 194 -17.76 10.99 -2.99
C PHE A 194 -18.03 12.47 -2.72
N PHE A 195 -17.08 13.36 -3.01
CA PHE A 195 -17.24 14.80 -2.77
C PHE A 195 -18.16 15.45 -3.79
N HIS A 196 -18.03 15.11 -5.08
CA HIS A 196 -18.92 15.65 -6.12
C HIS A 196 -20.40 15.28 -5.87
N GLU A 197 -20.70 14.05 -5.47
CA GLU A 197 -22.07 13.63 -5.12
C GLU A 197 -22.66 14.38 -3.93
N ARG A 198 -21.80 14.96 -3.07
CA ARG A 198 -22.19 15.80 -1.92
C ARG A 198 -22.20 17.29 -2.23
N GLY A 199 -22.03 17.66 -3.49
CA GLY A 199 -22.09 19.04 -3.96
C GLY A 199 -20.84 19.88 -3.65
N TYR A 200 -19.69 19.22 -3.40
CA TYR A 200 -18.43 19.92 -3.29
C TYR A 200 -17.87 20.25 -4.68
N VAL A 201 -17.25 21.42 -4.79
CA VAL A 201 -16.52 21.87 -5.99
C VAL A 201 -15.05 21.52 -5.84
N GLU A 202 -14.46 20.81 -6.82
CA GLU A 202 -13.01 20.61 -6.88
C GLU A 202 -12.35 21.88 -7.37
N VAL A 203 -11.37 22.38 -6.61
CA VAL A 203 -10.63 23.60 -6.90
C VAL A 203 -9.15 23.32 -7.07
N GLU A 204 -8.43 24.25 -7.68
CA GLU A 204 -6.97 24.27 -7.75
C GLU A 204 -6.45 25.58 -7.21
N THR A 205 -5.52 25.51 -6.26
CA THR A 205 -4.89 26.66 -5.64
C THR A 205 -3.37 26.67 -5.91
N PRO A 206 -2.67 27.81 -5.74
CA PRO A 206 -1.26 27.91 -6.10
C PRO A 206 -0.35 26.91 -5.38
N VAL A 207 0.46 26.17 -6.16
CA VAL A 207 1.53 25.32 -5.64
C VAL A 207 2.73 26.15 -5.19
N MET A 208 3.04 27.23 -5.91
CA MET A 208 4.06 28.21 -5.52
C MET A 208 3.40 29.39 -4.81
N GLN A 209 3.80 29.64 -3.58
CA GLN A 209 3.20 30.64 -2.68
C GLN A 209 4.24 31.69 -2.30
N ALA A 210 3.82 32.92 -2.13
CA ALA A 210 4.68 34.01 -1.65
C ALA A 210 5.01 33.85 -0.15
N ILE A 211 4.07 33.31 0.64
CA ILE A 211 4.20 33.03 2.06
C ILE A 211 3.72 31.60 2.29
N PRO A 212 4.55 30.70 2.85
CA PRO A 212 4.10 29.36 3.22
C PRO A 212 3.30 29.44 4.53
N GLY A 213 2.10 28.85 4.56
CA GLY A 213 1.23 28.86 5.73
C GLY A 213 0.24 27.70 5.73
N GLY A 214 -0.58 27.61 6.78
CA GLY A 214 -1.55 26.53 6.98
C GLY A 214 -0.96 25.26 7.61
N ALA A 215 0.33 25.26 7.97
CA ALA A 215 1.00 24.21 8.73
C ALA A 215 2.28 24.75 9.36
N ALA A 216 2.76 24.05 10.40
CA ALA A 216 4.08 24.27 10.98
C ALA A 216 5.07 23.27 10.32
N ALA A 217 5.67 23.64 9.18
CA ALA A 217 6.56 22.79 8.41
C ALA A 217 7.63 23.61 7.67
N GLN A 218 8.79 23.01 7.39
CA GLN A 218 9.85 23.66 6.63
C GLN A 218 9.52 23.62 5.11
N PRO A 219 9.45 24.79 4.43
CA PRO A 219 9.16 24.84 3.00
C PRO A 219 10.40 24.57 2.15
N PHE A 220 10.21 24.10 0.90
CA PHE A 220 11.18 24.23 -0.16
C PHE A 220 11.11 25.64 -0.75
N ILE A 221 12.27 26.26 -0.97
CA ILE A 221 12.41 27.62 -1.50
C ILE A 221 12.84 27.55 -2.96
N THR A 222 12.21 28.37 -3.80
CA THR A 222 12.61 28.53 -5.21
C THR A 222 12.64 30.00 -5.60
N LYS A 223 13.45 30.38 -6.59
CA LYS A 223 13.57 31.75 -7.05
C LYS A 223 12.76 32.00 -8.32
N HIS A 224 11.91 33.01 -8.30
CA HIS A 224 11.22 33.47 -9.51
C HIS A 224 12.08 34.49 -10.24
N ASN A 225 12.74 34.06 -11.35
CA ASN A 225 13.71 34.89 -12.05
C ASN A 225 13.16 36.22 -12.57
N ALA A 226 11.95 36.21 -13.15
CA ALA A 226 11.35 37.42 -13.72
C ALA A 226 10.91 38.45 -12.65
N LEU A 227 10.48 37.99 -11.47
CA LEU A 227 10.07 38.85 -10.38
C LEU A 227 11.21 39.20 -9.42
N GLY A 228 12.34 38.48 -9.50
CA GLY A 228 13.51 38.70 -8.66
C GLY A 228 13.33 38.37 -7.17
N CYS A 229 12.27 37.62 -6.81
CA CYS A 229 11.92 37.27 -5.43
C CYS A 229 11.84 35.75 -5.23
N ASP A 230 11.84 35.34 -3.97
CA ASP A 230 11.68 33.95 -3.60
C ASP A 230 10.20 33.57 -3.53
N PHE A 231 9.90 32.35 -3.94
CA PHE A 231 8.64 31.65 -3.74
C PHE A 231 8.88 30.35 -2.97
N TYR A 232 7.82 29.84 -2.39
CA TYR A 232 7.84 28.63 -1.59
C TYR A 232 6.90 27.59 -2.21
N LEU A 233 7.34 26.32 -2.26
CA LEU A 233 6.41 25.23 -2.53
C LEU A 233 5.47 25.09 -1.33
N ARG A 234 4.17 24.98 -1.57
CA ARG A 234 3.13 24.95 -0.52
C ARG A 234 3.34 23.80 0.45
N ILE A 235 3.15 24.09 1.73
CA ILE A 235 3.19 23.12 2.83
C ILE A 235 1.80 22.63 3.23
N ALA A 236 0.75 23.40 2.89
CA ALA A 236 -0.68 23.12 3.08
C ALA A 236 -1.53 23.85 2.02
N LEU A 237 -2.79 23.48 1.91
CA LEU A 237 -3.80 24.06 1.01
C LEU A 237 -4.69 25.08 1.74
N GLU A 238 -4.77 24.97 3.06
CA GLU A 238 -5.74 25.54 3.97
C GLU A 238 -6.02 27.03 3.79
N LEU A 239 -5.00 27.90 3.82
CA LEU A 239 -5.21 29.35 3.83
C LEU A 239 -5.86 29.87 2.54
N TYR A 240 -5.62 29.20 1.40
CA TYR A 240 -6.32 29.53 0.16
C TYR A 240 -7.76 29.01 0.14
N HIS A 241 -8.03 27.87 0.74
CA HIS A 241 -9.39 27.34 0.84
C HIS A 241 -10.27 28.22 1.75
N LYS A 242 -9.73 28.71 2.88
CA LYS A 242 -10.43 29.67 3.74
C LYS A 242 -10.75 30.98 3.02
N ARG A 243 -9.85 31.48 2.14
CA ARG A 243 -10.15 32.64 1.28
C ARG A 243 -11.30 32.35 0.30
N LEU A 244 -11.43 31.12 -0.20
CA LEU A 244 -12.55 30.73 -1.06
C LEU A 244 -13.87 30.64 -0.28
N LEU A 245 -13.86 30.21 1.00
CA LEU A 245 -15.03 30.29 1.88
C LEU A 245 -15.48 31.74 2.10
N VAL A 246 -14.56 32.67 2.33
CA VAL A 246 -14.83 34.12 2.38
C VAL A 246 -15.44 34.58 1.06
N GLY A 247 -14.96 34.07 -0.07
CA GLY A 247 -15.48 34.36 -1.41
C GLY A 247 -16.84 33.74 -1.74
N GLY A 248 -17.44 32.96 -0.82
CA GLY A 248 -18.78 32.36 -1.00
C GLY A 248 -18.79 31.00 -1.69
N VAL A 249 -17.68 30.27 -1.69
CA VAL A 249 -17.65 28.87 -2.13
C VAL A 249 -17.93 27.97 -0.92
N ASP A 250 -19.19 27.61 -0.70
CA ASP A 250 -19.65 26.96 0.54
C ASP A 250 -19.11 25.54 0.76
N ARG A 251 -18.84 24.80 -0.31
CA ARG A 251 -18.29 23.44 -0.26
C ARG A 251 -17.22 23.27 -1.31
N LEU A 252 -16.00 23.05 -0.88
CA LEU A 252 -14.87 22.89 -1.79
C LEU A 252 -13.93 21.78 -1.32
N PHE A 253 -13.19 21.20 -2.26
CA PHE A 253 -12.11 20.30 -1.97
C PHE A 253 -11.00 20.41 -3.03
N GLU A 254 -9.79 20.04 -2.65
CA GLU A 254 -8.64 19.92 -3.56
C GLU A 254 -7.85 18.66 -3.23
N ILE A 255 -7.43 17.91 -4.26
CA ILE A 255 -6.45 16.84 -4.14
C ILE A 255 -5.17 17.32 -4.78
N GLY A 256 -4.18 17.62 -3.98
CA GLY A 256 -2.94 18.23 -4.45
C GLY A 256 -1.68 17.71 -3.78
N LYS A 257 -0.53 18.10 -4.35
CA LYS A 257 0.77 17.84 -3.75
C LYS A 257 1.11 18.94 -2.75
N ASN A 258 1.54 18.52 -1.55
CA ASN A 258 2.20 19.36 -0.57
C ASN A 258 3.67 18.96 -0.43
N PHE A 259 4.50 19.89 0.02
CA PHE A 259 5.94 19.76 0.05
C PHE A 259 6.47 20.20 1.42
N ARG A 260 7.12 19.30 2.15
CA ARG A 260 7.75 19.58 3.44
C ARG A 260 9.20 19.17 3.40
N ASN A 261 10.12 20.12 3.63
CA ASN A 261 11.57 19.90 3.58
C ASN A 261 12.07 19.33 4.92
N GLU A 262 11.61 18.14 5.23
CA GLU A 262 11.85 17.43 6.48
C GLU A 262 12.49 16.07 6.23
N GLY A 263 12.69 15.29 7.31
CA GLY A 263 13.32 13.98 7.25
C GLY A 263 12.51 12.92 6.48
N LEU A 264 13.19 11.92 5.96
CA LEU A 264 12.58 10.75 5.31
C LEU A 264 12.32 9.65 6.35
N SER A 265 11.11 9.10 6.36
CA SER A 265 10.77 7.96 7.20
C SER A 265 9.85 6.97 6.45
N PRO A 266 9.51 5.82 7.01
CA PRO A 266 8.47 4.96 6.44
C PRO A 266 7.10 5.64 6.31
N ARG A 267 6.81 6.69 7.10
CA ARG A 267 5.54 7.42 7.12
C ARG A 267 5.60 8.80 6.45
N HIS A 268 6.81 9.30 6.09
CA HIS A 268 7.03 10.65 5.57
C HIS A 268 7.82 10.64 4.27
N ASN A 269 7.32 11.36 3.28
CA ASN A 269 7.99 11.67 2.03
C ASN A 269 7.89 13.19 1.79
N PRO A 270 8.97 13.88 1.36
CA PRO A 270 8.97 15.34 1.22
C PRO A 270 7.91 15.89 0.28
N GLU A 271 7.50 15.10 -0.70
CA GLU A 271 6.39 15.35 -1.60
C GLU A 271 5.31 14.29 -1.38
N PHE A 272 4.15 14.69 -0.94
CA PHE A 272 3.03 13.79 -0.65
C PHE A 272 1.71 14.33 -1.18
N THR A 273 0.70 13.47 -1.29
CA THR A 273 -0.63 13.85 -1.78
C THR A 273 -1.56 14.06 -0.60
N MET A 274 -2.15 15.26 -0.53
CA MET A 274 -3.16 15.64 0.44
C MET A 274 -4.50 15.87 -0.25
N LEU A 275 -5.57 15.45 0.38
CA LEU A 275 -6.92 15.95 0.17
C LEU A 275 -7.20 16.96 1.28
N GLU A 276 -7.68 18.15 0.95
CA GLU A 276 -8.33 19.02 1.90
C GLU A 276 -9.74 19.36 1.41
N ALA A 277 -10.69 19.42 2.34
CA ALA A 277 -12.08 19.75 2.06
C ALA A 277 -12.67 20.61 3.16
N TYR A 278 -13.49 21.61 2.76
CA TYR A 278 -14.10 22.60 3.65
C TYR A 278 -15.58 22.73 3.35
N GLN A 279 -16.36 22.89 4.41
CA GLN A 279 -17.81 23.09 4.32
C GLN A 279 -18.26 24.24 5.22
N ALA A 280 -18.85 25.29 4.60
CA ALA A 280 -19.54 26.35 5.32
C ALA A 280 -20.73 25.78 6.10
N PHE A 281 -21.02 26.38 7.26
CA PHE A 281 -22.09 25.97 8.18
C PHE A 281 -21.95 24.53 8.72
N GLY A 282 -20.76 23.95 8.61
CA GLY A 282 -20.34 22.71 9.27
C GLY A 282 -19.39 22.99 10.43
N ASP A 283 -19.09 21.97 11.20
CA ASP A 283 -18.18 21.97 12.34
C ASP A 283 -17.31 20.69 12.34
N TYR A 284 -16.50 20.49 13.37
CA TYR A 284 -15.64 19.30 13.48
C TYR A 284 -16.44 18.00 13.55
N GLU A 285 -17.68 17.98 14.08
CA GLU A 285 -18.53 16.79 14.11
C GLU A 285 -19.02 16.40 12.71
N THR A 286 -19.45 17.41 11.92
CA THR A 286 -19.81 17.25 10.51
C THR A 286 -18.63 16.67 9.72
N MET A 287 -17.41 17.11 10.04
CA MET A 287 -16.20 16.61 9.39
C MET A 287 -15.84 15.20 9.82
N MET A 288 -16.04 14.82 11.10
CA MET A 288 -15.88 13.40 11.54
C MET A 288 -16.81 12.47 10.78
N GLU A 289 -18.09 12.83 10.60
CA GLU A 289 -19.05 12.04 9.81
C GLU A 289 -18.63 11.93 8.34
N THR A 290 -18.05 12.99 7.79
CA THR A 290 -17.53 13.01 6.43
C THR A 290 -16.35 12.05 6.27
N VAL A 291 -15.37 12.09 7.20
CA VAL A 291 -14.21 11.18 7.20
C VAL A 291 -14.65 9.71 7.35
N GLU A 292 -15.51 9.41 8.32
CA GLU A 292 -16.01 8.05 8.53
C GLU A 292 -16.72 7.49 7.29
N SER A 293 -17.63 8.28 6.71
CA SER A 293 -18.39 7.88 5.50
C SER A 293 -17.47 7.69 4.30
N LEU A 294 -16.47 8.58 4.12
CA LEU A 294 -15.50 8.49 3.03
C LEU A 294 -14.63 7.24 3.16
N VAL A 295 -14.03 7.00 4.34
CA VAL A 295 -13.14 5.87 4.57
C VAL A 295 -13.88 4.55 4.36
N LYS A 296 -15.10 4.41 4.88
CA LYS A 296 -15.95 3.21 4.67
C LYS A 296 -16.25 2.99 3.18
N ARG A 297 -16.66 4.03 2.46
CA ARG A 297 -16.97 3.95 1.04
C ARG A 297 -15.76 3.54 0.21
N VAL A 298 -14.62 4.17 0.45
CA VAL A 298 -13.37 3.88 -0.28
C VAL A 298 -12.86 2.47 0.03
N ALA A 299 -12.95 2.03 1.28
CA ALA A 299 -12.60 0.66 1.67
C ALA A 299 -13.44 -0.38 0.91
N LEU A 300 -14.75 -0.21 0.88
CA LEU A 300 -15.66 -1.11 0.14
C LEU A 300 -15.37 -1.11 -1.36
N SER A 301 -15.11 0.06 -1.96
CA SER A 301 -14.82 0.18 -3.39
C SER A 301 -13.47 -0.41 -3.79
N ALA A 302 -12.40 -0.17 -3.02
CA ALA A 302 -11.02 -0.54 -3.39
C ALA A 302 -10.56 -1.89 -2.84
N VAL A 303 -11.06 -2.28 -1.66
CA VAL A 303 -10.67 -3.51 -0.94
C VAL A 303 -11.79 -4.55 -0.97
N GLY A 304 -13.04 -4.10 -1.04
CA GLY A 304 -14.23 -4.97 -1.00
C GLY A 304 -14.65 -5.38 0.41
N SER A 305 -14.04 -4.81 1.46
CA SER A 305 -14.30 -5.16 2.87
C SER A 305 -14.08 -3.95 3.78
N LEU A 306 -14.80 -3.92 4.91
CA LEU A 306 -14.54 -3.01 6.02
C LEU A 306 -13.52 -3.58 7.03
N LYS A 307 -13.11 -4.83 6.87
CA LYS A 307 -11.98 -5.42 7.60
C LYS A 307 -10.74 -5.39 6.72
N VAL A 308 -9.71 -4.72 7.17
CA VAL A 308 -8.45 -4.53 6.45
C VAL A 308 -7.32 -5.22 7.20
N TYR A 309 -6.60 -6.09 6.49
CA TYR A 309 -5.44 -6.79 7.04
C TYR A 309 -4.16 -5.98 6.81
N HIS A 310 -3.39 -5.77 7.87
CA HIS A 310 -2.14 -5.03 7.81
C HIS A 310 -1.00 -5.77 8.54
N PRO A 311 0.14 -6.06 7.89
CA PRO A 311 0.40 -5.84 6.46
C PRO A 311 -0.51 -6.71 5.57
N ARG A 312 -0.64 -6.32 4.30
CA ARG A 312 -1.44 -7.06 3.32
C ARG A 312 -0.88 -8.48 3.12
N PRO A 313 -1.73 -9.53 3.10
CA PRO A 313 -1.27 -10.87 2.82
C PRO A 313 -0.70 -10.97 1.39
N THR A 314 0.48 -11.57 1.26
CA THR A 314 1.01 -12.00 -0.02
C THR A 314 0.23 -13.23 -0.51
N LYS A 315 0.39 -13.61 -1.79
CA LYS A 315 -0.21 -14.84 -2.31
C LYS A 315 0.18 -16.07 -1.48
N THR A 316 1.45 -16.16 -1.08
CA THR A 316 1.96 -17.25 -0.24
C THR A 316 1.29 -17.28 1.14
N ARG A 317 1.08 -16.13 1.77
CA ARG A 317 0.35 -16.03 3.05
C ARG A 317 -1.11 -16.45 2.90
N LEU A 318 -1.76 -16.08 1.78
CA LEU A 318 -3.13 -16.52 1.49
C LEU A 318 -3.20 -18.04 1.25
N GLU A 319 -2.24 -18.63 0.57
CA GLU A 319 -2.17 -20.07 0.37
C GLU A 319 -2.02 -20.80 1.71
N VAL A 320 -1.27 -20.25 2.67
CA VAL A 320 -1.17 -20.78 4.04
C VAL A 320 -2.48 -20.58 4.83
N GLU A 321 -3.15 -19.43 4.65
CA GLU A 321 -4.46 -19.15 5.28
C GLU A 321 -5.57 -20.10 4.80
N PHE A 322 -5.52 -20.51 3.53
CA PHE A 322 -6.59 -21.30 2.87
C PHE A 322 -6.18 -22.73 2.54
N GLY A 323 -4.91 -23.10 2.75
CA GLY A 323 -4.39 -24.41 2.42
C GLY A 323 -4.48 -25.40 3.57
N ALA A 324 -5.36 -26.41 3.46
CA ALA A 324 -5.42 -27.60 4.32
C ALA A 324 -4.10 -28.40 4.35
N THR A 325 -3.04 -27.89 3.79
CA THR A 325 -1.81 -28.60 3.45
C THR A 325 -0.56 -28.09 4.16
N LEU A 326 -0.70 -27.50 5.34
CA LEU A 326 0.49 -27.10 6.12
C LEU A 326 1.43 -28.26 6.47
N LEU A 327 0.91 -29.48 6.49
CA LEU A 327 1.69 -30.72 6.59
C LEU A 327 1.66 -31.54 5.30
N GLY A 328 1.33 -30.88 4.16
CA GLY A 328 1.42 -31.45 2.83
C GLY A 328 0.43 -32.56 2.49
N GLU A 329 0.02 -32.63 1.21
CA GLU A 329 -0.43 -33.87 0.58
C GLU A 329 0.75 -34.84 0.39
N GLY A 330 1.98 -34.43 0.76
CA GLY A 330 3.17 -35.21 0.75
C GLY A 330 3.11 -36.37 1.76
N LYS A 331 3.58 -37.51 1.39
CA LYS A 331 3.77 -38.63 2.31
C LYS A 331 4.79 -38.21 3.35
N VAL A 332 4.39 -38.21 4.63
CA VAL A 332 5.35 -38.09 5.74
C VAL A 332 6.36 -39.25 5.56
N PRO A 333 7.66 -38.98 5.57
CA PRO A 333 8.67 -40.02 5.44
C PRO A 333 8.48 -41.10 6.51
N ASP A 334 8.58 -42.37 6.12
CA ASP A 334 8.31 -43.55 6.96
C ASP A 334 9.05 -43.51 8.32
N TYR A 335 10.27 -43.00 8.32
CA TYR A 335 11.06 -42.84 9.54
C TYR A 335 10.42 -41.84 10.53
N LEU A 336 10.03 -40.68 10.03
CA LEU A 336 9.38 -39.63 10.84
C LEU A 336 7.99 -40.06 11.32
N GLU A 337 7.23 -40.78 10.46
CA GLU A 337 5.92 -41.31 10.82
C GLU A 337 6.01 -42.39 11.90
N LYS A 338 6.98 -43.29 11.83
CA LYS A 338 7.19 -44.31 12.86
C LYS A 338 7.60 -43.74 14.20
N ARG A 339 8.35 -42.65 14.23
CA ARG A 339 8.94 -42.12 15.46
C ARG A 339 8.10 -41.00 16.08
N PHE A 340 7.47 -40.15 15.28
CA PHE A 340 6.72 -38.98 15.71
C PHE A 340 5.26 -39.02 15.28
N GLY A 341 4.74 -40.16 14.87
CA GLY A 341 3.39 -40.28 14.29
C GLY A 341 2.26 -39.71 15.15
N GLY A 342 2.41 -39.79 16.48
CA GLY A 342 1.44 -39.23 17.43
C GLY A 342 1.43 -37.70 17.42
N GLU A 343 2.59 -37.07 17.44
CA GLU A 343 2.75 -35.62 17.39
C GLU A 343 2.36 -35.04 16.03
N LEU A 344 2.75 -35.72 14.94
CA LEU A 344 2.38 -35.35 13.58
C LEU A 344 0.87 -35.48 13.33
N LEU A 345 0.22 -36.52 13.87
CA LEU A 345 -1.24 -36.68 13.81
C LEU A 345 -1.97 -35.60 14.61
N ASN A 346 -1.44 -35.24 15.78
CA ASN A 346 -1.99 -34.16 16.59
C ASN A 346 -1.85 -32.81 15.88
N ALA A 347 -0.69 -32.52 15.29
CA ALA A 347 -0.48 -31.32 14.51
C ALA A 347 -1.40 -31.24 13.29
N ARG A 348 -1.56 -32.36 12.54
CA ARG A 348 -2.53 -32.48 11.44
C ARG A 348 -3.96 -32.29 11.91
N GLY A 349 -4.34 -32.88 13.04
CA GLY A 349 -5.66 -32.72 13.63
C GLY A 349 -5.98 -31.26 13.97
N CYS A 350 -5.03 -30.57 14.61
CA CYS A 350 -5.18 -29.14 14.91
C CYS A 350 -5.28 -28.28 13.65
N LEU A 351 -4.50 -28.59 12.61
CA LEU A 351 -4.53 -27.87 11.35
C LEU A 351 -5.77 -28.16 10.51
N VAL A 352 -6.32 -29.40 10.58
CA VAL A 352 -7.58 -29.76 9.93
C VAL A 352 -8.78 -29.12 10.66
N GLU A 353 -8.77 -29.02 11.99
CA GLU A 353 -9.77 -28.25 12.73
C GLU A 353 -9.70 -26.75 12.42
N PHE A 354 -8.50 -26.24 12.19
CA PHE A 354 -8.26 -24.91 11.72
C PHE A 354 -8.92 -24.64 10.35
N ASP A 355 -8.83 -25.56 9.41
CA ASP A 355 -9.31 -25.38 8.03
C ASP A 355 -10.86 -25.51 7.92
N SER A 356 -11.45 -26.52 8.50
CA SER A 356 -12.86 -26.88 8.24
C SER A 356 -13.88 -26.24 9.18
N ALA A 357 -13.53 -25.97 10.43
CA ALA A 357 -14.48 -25.52 11.45
C ALA A 357 -14.37 -24.01 11.78
N SER A 358 -13.28 -23.38 11.41
CA SER A 358 -12.88 -22.07 11.93
C SER A 358 -13.10 -20.92 10.95
N PHE A 359 -13.31 -21.21 9.67
CA PHE A 359 -13.68 -20.20 8.67
C PHE A 359 -15.05 -19.59 9.01
N GLY A 360 -15.03 -18.53 9.82
CA GLY A 360 -16.21 -17.77 10.21
C GLY A 360 -16.38 -17.56 11.73
N LYS A 361 -15.47 -18.08 12.58
CA LYS A 361 -15.57 -17.94 14.04
C LYS A 361 -14.35 -17.29 14.72
N ALA A 362 -13.16 -17.34 14.12
CA ALA A 362 -11.97 -16.68 14.64
C ALA A 362 -11.26 -15.90 13.54
N GLU A 363 -10.49 -14.88 13.94
CA GLU A 363 -9.71 -14.08 12.99
C GLU A 363 -8.51 -14.88 12.47
N PRO A 364 -8.13 -14.77 11.16
CA PRO A 364 -7.07 -15.57 10.55
C PRO A 364 -5.72 -15.51 11.28
N PHE A 365 -5.39 -14.36 11.89
CA PHE A 365 -4.12 -14.22 12.63
C PHE A 365 -4.12 -14.98 13.97
N GLU A 366 -5.27 -15.09 14.66
CA GLU A 366 -5.40 -15.88 15.90
C GLU A 366 -5.24 -17.37 15.59
N LEU A 367 -5.81 -17.79 14.48
CA LEU A 367 -5.69 -19.15 13.98
C LEU A 367 -4.24 -19.44 13.54
N ALA A 368 -3.59 -18.51 12.86
CA ALA A 368 -2.19 -18.63 12.47
C ALA A 368 -1.26 -18.73 13.69
N ALA A 369 -1.51 -17.96 14.74
CA ALA A 369 -0.74 -18.03 15.99
C ALA A 369 -0.88 -19.40 16.67
N SER A 370 -2.08 -19.96 16.70
CA SER A 370 -2.34 -21.31 17.27
C SER A 370 -1.67 -22.40 16.43
N ALA A 371 -1.78 -22.34 15.10
CA ALA A 371 -1.11 -23.27 14.20
C ALA A 371 0.42 -23.15 14.28
N HIS A 372 0.96 -21.94 14.36
CA HIS A 372 2.38 -21.70 14.56
C HIS A 372 2.91 -22.37 15.83
N ALA A 373 2.20 -22.25 16.95
CA ALA A 373 2.61 -22.87 18.21
C ALA A 373 2.67 -24.41 18.11
N VAL A 374 1.69 -25.03 17.43
CA VAL A 374 1.64 -26.49 17.23
C VAL A 374 2.76 -26.96 16.29
N VAL A 375 2.91 -26.33 15.14
CA VAL A 375 3.92 -26.73 14.13
C VAL A 375 5.35 -26.49 14.65
N SER A 376 5.58 -25.38 15.38
CA SER A 376 6.87 -25.10 16.03
C SER A 376 7.21 -26.14 17.09
N HIS A 377 6.23 -26.60 17.86
CA HIS A 377 6.44 -27.65 18.85
C HIS A 377 6.87 -28.97 18.18
N VAL A 378 6.17 -29.36 17.12
CA VAL A 378 6.52 -30.58 16.33
C VAL A 378 7.92 -30.47 15.76
N LEU A 379 8.28 -29.33 15.17
CA LEU A 379 9.62 -29.10 14.63
C LEU A 379 10.69 -29.16 15.74
N GLN A 380 10.41 -28.59 16.92
CA GLN A 380 11.34 -28.65 18.06
C GLN A 380 11.58 -30.08 18.53
N VAL A 381 10.51 -30.89 18.67
CA VAL A 381 10.60 -32.31 19.04
C VAL A 381 11.44 -33.11 18.03
N ILE A 382 11.24 -32.87 16.73
CA ILE A 382 12.02 -33.50 15.68
C ILE A 382 13.49 -33.06 15.75
N SER A 383 13.75 -31.76 15.90
CA SER A 383 15.10 -31.18 15.98
C SER A 383 15.89 -31.67 17.20
N ASP A 384 15.26 -31.67 18.37
CA ASP A 384 15.89 -32.16 19.61
C ASP A 384 16.29 -33.63 19.51
N HIS A 385 15.49 -34.41 18.77
CA HIS A 385 15.75 -35.82 18.57
C HIS A 385 16.90 -36.08 17.60
N ILE A 386 16.92 -35.33 16.46
CA ILE A 386 18.01 -35.39 15.47
C ILE A 386 19.34 -34.99 16.12
N MET A 387 19.34 -33.92 16.93
CA MET A 387 20.55 -33.45 17.65
C MET A 387 21.01 -34.43 18.74
N GLY A 388 20.08 -35.14 19.40
CA GLY A 388 20.40 -36.11 20.45
C GLY A 388 20.99 -37.41 19.94
N ASP A 389 20.59 -37.90 18.77
CA ASP A 389 21.01 -39.19 18.20
C ASP A 389 22.07 -39.09 17.08
N VAL A 390 22.57 -37.89 16.76
CA VAL A 390 23.54 -37.65 15.66
C VAL A 390 23.03 -38.25 14.32
N VAL A 391 21.76 -38.05 14.00
CA VAL A 391 21.19 -38.49 12.72
C VAL A 391 21.51 -37.45 11.67
N THR A 392 22.28 -37.79 10.66
CA THR A 392 22.51 -36.97 9.47
C THR A 392 21.63 -37.47 8.34
N PHE A 393 20.86 -36.58 7.72
CA PHE A 393 20.11 -36.90 6.51
C PHE A 393 20.94 -36.56 5.28
N ASP A 394 20.87 -37.41 4.25
CA ASP A 394 21.53 -37.12 2.98
C ASP A 394 20.87 -35.93 2.28
N GLU A 395 21.67 -35.11 1.59
CA GLU A 395 21.19 -33.99 0.79
C GLU A 395 20.20 -34.48 -0.29
N GLY A 396 18.96 -33.99 -0.28
CA GLY A 396 17.86 -34.42 -1.16
C GLY A 396 17.09 -35.66 -0.67
N SER A 397 17.27 -36.08 0.60
CA SER A 397 16.41 -37.10 1.20
C SER A 397 14.98 -36.55 1.45
N ALA A 398 13.99 -37.44 1.41
CA ALA A 398 12.59 -37.07 1.66
C ALA A 398 12.38 -36.50 3.08
N GLU A 399 13.20 -36.95 4.03
CA GLU A 399 13.22 -36.47 5.42
C GLU A 399 13.68 -35.01 5.51
N LEU A 400 14.79 -34.69 4.82
CA LEU A 400 15.32 -33.31 4.80
C LEU A 400 14.38 -32.35 4.05
N GLU A 401 13.79 -32.78 2.94
CA GLU A 401 12.77 -32.00 2.22
C GLU A 401 11.56 -31.72 3.09
N PHE A 402 11.06 -32.70 3.85
CA PHE A 402 9.94 -32.53 4.76
C PHE A 402 10.26 -31.56 5.91
N ILE A 403 11.45 -31.63 6.51
CA ILE A 403 11.87 -30.72 7.58
C ILE A 403 11.97 -29.28 7.04
N ASN A 404 12.59 -29.08 5.88
CA ASN A 404 12.71 -27.78 5.24
C ASN A 404 11.33 -27.16 4.90
N GLU A 405 10.38 -28.00 4.45
CA GLU A 405 9.00 -27.57 4.21
C GLU A 405 8.31 -27.17 5.52
N LEU A 406 8.49 -27.92 6.59
CA LEU A 406 7.94 -27.63 7.91
C LEU A 406 8.50 -26.31 8.48
N GLU A 407 9.83 -26.09 8.37
CA GLU A 407 10.46 -24.83 8.75
C GLU A 407 9.91 -23.63 7.96
N GLY A 408 9.77 -23.79 6.65
CA GLY A 408 9.17 -22.75 5.81
C GLY A 408 7.72 -22.44 6.21
N ASN A 409 6.95 -23.44 6.60
CA ASN A 409 5.58 -23.25 7.10
C ASN A 409 5.54 -22.58 8.47
N VAL A 410 6.46 -22.89 9.38
CA VAL A 410 6.60 -22.19 10.67
C VAL A 410 6.84 -20.70 10.47
N GLN A 411 7.78 -20.33 9.59
CA GLN A 411 8.06 -18.93 9.29
C GLN A 411 6.84 -18.21 8.70
N ARG A 412 6.11 -18.84 7.78
CA ARG A 412 4.89 -18.27 7.18
C ARG A 412 3.80 -18.05 8.22
N LEU A 413 3.59 -19.01 9.13
CA LEU A 413 2.60 -18.89 10.21
C LEU A 413 2.99 -17.81 11.22
N GLU A 414 4.28 -17.68 11.54
CA GLU A 414 4.78 -16.61 12.40
C GLU A 414 4.51 -15.22 11.77
N GLU A 415 4.75 -15.06 10.48
CA GLU A 415 4.44 -13.81 9.77
C GLU A 415 2.94 -13.51 9.76
N LEU A 416 2.08 -14.52 9.57
CA LEU A 416 0.63 -14.37 9.64
C LEU A 416 0.15 -13.97 11.03
N SER A 417 0.73 -14.54 12.08
CA SER A 417 0.37 -14.24 13.47
C SER A 417 0.68 -12.78 13.89
N LYS A 418 1.59 -12.12 13.20
CA LYS A 418 1.95 -10.70 13.41
C LYS A 418 1.00 -9.72 12.71
N ARG A 419 0.03 -10.20 11.92
CA ARG A 419 -0.91 -9.32 11.21
C ARG A 419 -1.92 -8.71 12.16
N ARG A 420 -2.31 -7.48 11.83
CA ARG A 420 -3.38 -6.75 12.52
C ARG A 420 -4.61 -6.72 11.63
N VAL A 421 -5.78 -6.82 12.24
CA VAL A 421 -7.06 -6.54 11.57
C VAL A 421 -7.53 -5.16 11.99
N ILE A 422 -7.77 -4.30 11.03
CA ILE A 422 -8.37 -2.99 11.22
C ILE A 422 -9.85 -3.12 10.90
N ASP A 423 -10.71 -2.94 11.88
CA ASP A 423 -12.15 -3.04 11.73
C ASP A 423 -12.76 -1.64 11.52
N LEU A 424 -13.01 -1.29 10.26
CA LEU A 424 -13.57 0.01 9.85
C LEU A 424 -15.08 0.14 10.14
N GLU A 425 -15.72 -0.85 10.78
CA GLU A 425 -17.07 -0.71 11.32
C GLU A 425 -17.07 -0.09 12.72
N LYS A 426 -15.96 -0.24 13.45
CA LYS A 426 -15.82 0.19 14.85
C LYS A 426 -15.13 1.55 14.94
N TRP A 427 -15.89 2.61 15.02
CA TRP A 427 -15.41 3.98 15.18
C TRP A 427 -15.61 4.45 16.60
N GLU A 428 -14.54 4.98 17.22
CA GLU A 428 -14.57 5.52 18.57
C GLU A 428 -14.32 7.03 18.55
N ARG A 429 -14.87 7.74 19.53
CA ARG A 429 -14.59 9.16 19.83
C ARG A 429 -14.02 9.24 21.24
N ARG A 430 -12.78 9.69 21.38
CA ARG A 430 -12.07 9.75 22.65
C ARG A 430 -11.46 11.13 22.84
N ARG A 431 -11.61 11.72 24.02
CA ARG A 431 -10.95 13.00 24.33
C ARG A 431 -9.45 12.79 24.57
N TYR A 432 -8.63 13.68 24.03
CA TYR A 432 -7.17 13.66 24.17
C TYR A 432 -6.73 13.58 25.62
N LYS A 433 -7.27 14.45 26.50
CA LYS A 433 -6.94 14.50 27.92
C LYS A 433 -7.26 13.19 28.65
N ASP A 434 -8.35 12.52 28.30
CA ASP A 434 -8.74 11.25 28.90
C ASP A 434 -7.78 10.12 28.51
N LEU A 435 -7.40 10.08 27.23
CA LEU A 435 -6.43 9.09 26.72
C LEU A 435 -5.07 9.25 27.40
N VAL A 436 -4.56 10.49 27.49
CA VAL A 436 -3.28 10.77 28.12
C VAL A 436 -3.35 10.41 29.62
N THR A 437 -4.39 10.84 30.33
CA THR A 437 -4.55 10.55 31.76
C THR A 437 -4.60 9.06 32.02
N ALA A 438 -5.39 8.30 31.25
CA ALA A 438 -5.53 6.86 31.40
C ALA A 438 -4.22 6.13 31.13
N LYS A 439 -3.50 6.51 30.05
CA LYS A 439 -2.24 5.87 29.68
C LYS A 439 -1.12 6.15 30.67
N VAL A 440 -1.02 7.39 31.14
CA VAL A 440 -0.02 7.74 32.18
C VAL A 440 -0.29 6.99 33.48
N ALA A 441 -1.56 6.88 33.91
CA ALA A 441 -1.92 6.11 35.10
C ALA A 441 -1.59 4.61 34.92
N GLU A 442 -1.86 4.04 33.75
CA GLU A 442 -1.51 2.66 33.41
C GLU A 442 -0.01 2.41 33.52
N VAL A 443 0.81 3.19 32.78
CA VAL A 443 2.27 3.00 32.70
C VAL A 443 2.94 3.27 34.04
N SER A 444 2.49 4.31 34.78
CA SER A 444 3.00 4.64 36.11
C SER A 444 2.45 3.75 37.22
N GLN A 445 1.65 2.73 36.92
CA GLN A 445 1.00 1.85 37.92
C GLN A 445 0.22 2.63 38.98
N GLY A 446 -0.43 3.73 38.56
CA GLY A 446 -1.22 4.59 39.44
C GLY A 446 -0.43 5.60 40.28
N LEU A 447 0.88 5.69 40.13
CA LEU A 447 1.70 6.71 40.80
C LEU A 447 1.37 8.13 40.35
N VAL A 448 0.87 8.29 39.12
CA VAL A 448 0.46 9.57 38.50
C VAL A 448 -0.98 9.46 37.98
N PRO A 449 -1.99 9.56 38.84
CA PRO A 449 -3.39 9.31 38.44
C PRO A 449 -4.04 10.48 37.68
N ALA A 450 -3.48 11.69 37.80
CA ALA A 450 -4.10 12.93 37.28
C ALA A 450 -3.06 13.81 36.58
N TRP A 451 -2.67 13.42 35.36
CA TRP A 451 -1.64 14.10 34.56
C TRP A 451 -1.82 15.61 34.46
N PHE A 452 -3.01 16.09 34.13
CA PHE A 452 -3.29 17.52 33.95
C PHE A 452 -3.45 18.31 35.26
N SER A 453 -3.39 17.64 36.42
CA SER A 453 -3.45 18.29 37.75
C SER A 453 -2.07 18.55 38.36
N ILE A 454 -1.01 17.95 37.84
CA ILE A 454 0.36 18.20 38.28
C ILE A 454 0.98 19.37 37.50
N SER A 455 2.05 19.98 38.05
CA SER A 455 2.70 21.13 37.42
C SER A 455 3.42 20.75 36.12
N PRO A 456 3.66 21.70 35.19
CA PRO A 456 4.45 21.47 33.97
C PRO A 456 5.84 20.87 34.25
N GLN A 457 6.52 21.34 35.29
CA GLN A 457 7.83 20.80 35.69
C GLN A 457 7.72 19.34 36.12
N GLU A 458 6.69 19.01 36.86
CA GLU A 458 6.44 17.63 37.30
C GLU A 458 6.04 16.74 36.12
N ARG A 459 5.21 17.24 35.17
CA ARG A 459 4.90 16.49 33.93
C ARG A 459 6.18 16.14 33.16
N ARG A 460 7.06 17.11 32.96
CA ARG A 460 8.35 16.86 32.28
C ARG A 460 9.19 15.82 33.04
N ARG A 461 9.29 15.93 34.37
CA ARG A 461 10.03 14.96 35.20
C ARG A 461 9.45 13.55 35.05
N VAL A 462 8.15 13.41 35.19
CA VAL A 462 7.44 12.13 35.04
C VAL A 462 7.62 11.56 33.63
N ALA A 463 7.49 12.36 32.58
CA ALA A 463 7.69 11.91 31.22
C ALA A 463 9.11 11.35 31.00
N ILE A 464 10.13 11.98 31.56
CA ILE A 464 11.52 11.56 31.42
C ILE A 464 11.85 10.35 32.31
N GLU A 465 11.50 10.41 33.59
CA GLU A 465 11.98 9.46 34.59
C GLU A 465 11.03 8.26 34.79
N VAL A 466 9.73 8.44 34.65
CA VAL A 466 8.72 7.40 34.88
C VAL A 466 8.23 6.76 33.60
N LEU A 467 8.02 7.57 32.54
CA LEU A 467 7.55 7.09 31.24
C LEU A 467 8.70 6.78 30.27
N GLU A 468 9.96 6.98 30.69
CA GLU A 468 11.19 6.67 29.95
C GLU A 468 11.32 7.39 28.59
N LEU A 469 10.70 8.58 28.43
CA LEU A 469 10.71 9.35 27.19
C LEU A 469 11.86 10.38 27.11
N GLY A 470 12.91 10.24 27.91
CA GLY A 470 14.01 11.22 27.96
C GLY A 470 14.71 11.46 26.62
N GLY A 471 14.74 10.46 25.73
CA GLY A 471 15.27 10.59 24.37
C GLY A 471 14.35 11.32 23.37
N ASP A 472 13.07 11.45 23.68
CA ASP A 472 12.04 12.03 22.83
C ASP A 472 11.64 13.46 23.23
N ILE A 473 12.09 13.94 24.42
CA ILE A 473 11.74 15.25 24.96
C ILE A 473 12.96 16.18 24.89
N ALA A 474 12.92 17.13 23.95
CA ALA A 474 13.98 18.12 23.85
C ALA A 474 13.96 19.10 25.04
N ALA A 475 15.13 19.67 25.38
CA ALA A 475 15.26 20.59 26.51
C ALA A 475 14.37 21.85 26.38
N GLY A 476 14.14 22.30 25.15
CA GLY A 476 13.32 23.48 24.83
C GLY A 476 11.82 23.24 24.69
N TYR A 477 11.32 22.00 24.86
CA TYR A 477 9.90 21.73 24.71
C TYR A 477 9.06 22.49 25.73
N GLU A 478 7.97 23.06 25.28
CA GLU A 478 6.91 23.59 26.14
C GLU A 478 6.07 22.44 26.71
N ASP A 479 5.21 22.75 27.67
CA ASP A 479 4.41 21.74 28.38
C ASP A 479 3.47 20.92 27.46
N PHE A 480 2.87 21.58 26.46
CA PHE A 480 2.03 20.90 25.49
C PHE A 480 2.83 19.98 24.56
N GLU A 481 4.08 20.34 24.22
CA GLU A 481 4.99 19.50 23.43
C GLU A 481 5.44 18.25 24.22
N VAL A 482 5.68 18.39 25.53
CA VAL A 482 5.95 17.25 26.43
C VAL A 482 4.76 16.28 26.45
N THR A 483 3.54 16.81 26.57
CA THR A 483 2.31 16.00 26.56
C THR A 483 2.06 15.40 25.17
N GLY A 484 2.39 16.12 24.10
CA GLY A 484 2.37 15.62 22.71
C GLY A 484 3.27 14.41 22.52
N ALA A 485 4.50 14.46 23.02
CA ALA A 485 5.44 13.33 22.97
C ALA A 485 4.90 12.10 23.72
N VAL A 486 4.22 12.29 24.87
CA VAL A 486 3.55 11.19 25.57
C VAL A 486 2.45 10.57 24.70
N PHE A 487 1.65 11.37 24.03
CA PHE A 487 0.60 10.89 23.14
C PHE A 487 1.17 10.13 21.95
N GLU A 488 2.09 10.72 21.20
CA GLU A 488 2.71 10.13 20.00
C GLU A 488 3.45 8.81 20.28
N LYS A 489 4.11 8.69 21.42
CA LYS A 489 4.91 7.52 21.72
C LYS A 489 4.15 6.40 22.41
N LEU A 490 3.22 6.72 23.29
CA LEU A 490 2.56 5.73 24.14
C LEU A 490 1.10 5.45 23.76
N ILE A 491 0.42 6.35 23.07
CA ILE A 491 -1.02 6.25 22.81
C ILE A 491 -1.31 6.01 21.34
N GLU A 492 -0.87 6.90 20.46
CA GLU A 492 -1.15 6.81 19.01
C GLU A 492 -0.85 5.43 18.43
N PRO A 493 0.31 4.77 18.71
CA PRO A 493 0.63 3.43 18.19
C PRO A 493 -0.35 2.33 18.63
N THR A 494 -1.15 2.57 19.68
CA THR A 494 -2.13 1.60 20.20
C THR A 494 -3.51 1.74 19.57
N LEU A 495 -3.77 2.83 18.84
CA LEU A 495 -5.05 3.11 18.19
C LEU A 495 -5.15 2.37 16.85
N ILE A 496 -5.51 1.10 16.90
CA ILE A 496 -5.56 0.23 15.71
C ILE A 496 -6.85 0.44 14.91
N ASN A 497 -8.01 0.36 15.56
CA ASN A 497 -9.29 0.67 14.94
C ASN A 497 -9.51 2.17 14.85
N PRO A 498 -10.36 2.65 13.92
CA PRO A 498 -10.63 4.07 13.76
C PRO A 498 -11.03 4.75 15.06
N THR A 499 -10.24 5.72 15.46
CA THR A 499 -10.47 6.50 16.67
C THR A 499 -10.31 7.99 16.36
N PHE A 500 -11.37 8.75 16.55
CA PHE A 500 -11.31 10.21 16.58
C PHE A 500 -10.82 10.66 17.97
N VAL A 501 -9.62 11.17 18.02
CA VAL A 501 -9.06 11.84 19.22
C VAL A 501 -9.46 13.30 19.17
N THR A 502 -10.26 13.75 20.13
CA THR A 502 -10.88 15.07 20.08
C THR A 502 -10.35 15.99 21.18
N HIS A 503 -10.56 17.32 21.00
CA HIS A 503 -10.24 18.35 22.00
C HIS A 503 -8.76 18.36 22.39
N LEU A 504 -7.90 18.53 21.37
CA LEU A 504 -6.47 18.72 21.58
C LEU A 504 -6.17 20.08 22.23
N PRO A 505 -5.01 20.25 22.88
CA PRO A 505 -4.54 21.53 23.38
C PRO A 505 -4.53 22.61 22.28
N LYS A 506 -4.98 23.81 22.60
CA LYS A 506 -5.12 24.93 21.64
C LYS A 506 -3.79 25.31 20.98
N GLU A 507 -2.68 25.10 21.66
CA GLU A 507 -1.34 25.41 21.19
C GLU A 507 -0.92 24.53 20.00
N LEU A 508 -1.48 23.32 19.88
CA LEU A 508 -1.18 22.39 18.78
C LEU A 508 -1.90 22.74 17.47
N VAL A 509 -3.06 23.44 17.54
CA VAL A 509 -3.90 23.69 16.36
C VAL A 509 -4.34 25.15 16.30
N PRO A 510 -3.44 26.08 15.91
CA PRO A 510 -3.65 27.53 16.00
C PRO A 510 -4.72 28.08 15.04
N LEU A 511 -5.18 27.30 14.06
CA LEU A 511 -6.18 27.68 13.07
C LEU A 511 -7.59 27.17 13.40
N ALA A 512 -7.73 26.43 14.51
CA ALA A 512 -9.00 25.89 14.99
C ALA A 512 -9.68 26.81 16.02
N LYS A 513 -10.99 26.65 16.13
CA LYS A 513 -11.83 27.42 17.07
C LYS A 513 -11.75 26.84 18.48
N LEU A 514 -11.70 27.69 19.49
CA LEU A 514 -11.70 27.27 20.89
C LEU A 514 -12.96 26.45 21.22
N SER A 515 -12.79 25.40 22.02
CA SER A 515 -13.91 24.64 22.54
C SER A 515 -14.71 25.46 23.55
N PRO A 516 -16.04 25.55 23.45
CA PRO A 516 -16.86 26.28 24.41
C PRO A 516 -16.86 25.64 25.80
N ASP A 517 -16.63 24.33 25.89
CA ASP A 517 -16.65 23.57 27.13
C ASP A 517 -15.33 23.67 27.92
N ASP A 518 -14.20 23.81 27.20
CA ASP A 518 -12.86 23.85 27.78
C ASP A 518 -11.94 24.77 26.97
N PRO A 519 -11.75 26.03 27.39
CA PRO A 519 -10.98 27.04 26.66
C PRO A 519 -9.47 26.74 26.57
N THR A 520 -9.00 25.67 27.17
CA THR A 520 -7.62 25.16 26.98
C THR A 520 -7.50 24.22 25.81
N THR A 521 -8.61 23.89 25.15
CA THR A 521 -8.69 23.00 24.00
C THR A 521 -9.41 23.66 22.83
N VAL A 522 -9.33 23.05 21.65
CA VAL A 522 -10.03 23.47 20.44
C VAL A 522 -11.02 22.40 19.99
N GLU A 523 -12.01 22.80 19.19
CA GLU A 523 -12.94 21.89 18.49
C GLU A 523 -12.22 21.22 17.30
N VAL A 524 -11.50 20.17 17.58
CA VAL A 524 -10.62 19.42 16.66
C VAL A 524 -10.79 17.93 16.85
N PHE A 525 -10.48 17.18 15.81
CA PHE A 525 -10.19 15.76 15.90
C PHE A 525 -8.95 15.40 15.10
N GLU A 526 -8.25 14.37 15.55
CA GLU A 526 -7.31 13.57 14.77
C GLU A 526 -7.88 12.17 14.57
N CYS A 527 -8.09 11.76 13.32
CA CYS A 527 -8.52 10.40 13.00
C CYS A 527 -7.30 9.50 12.96
N CYS A 528 -7.11 8.70 14.01
CA CYS A 528 -6.04 7.71 14.12
C CYS A 528 -6.53 6.33 13.68
N ILE A 529 -5.82 5.68 12.77
CA ILE A 529 -6.09 4.31 12.31
C ILE A 529 -4.76 3.58 12.13
N ASN A 530 -4.66 2.35 12.60
CA ASN A 530 -3.45 1.52 12.51
C ASN A 530 -2.21 2.17 13.16
N GLY A 531 -2.42 2.87 14.28
CA GLY A 531 -1.35 3.52 15.04
C GLY A 531 -0.74 4.72 14.35
N GLN A 532 -1.51 5.42 13.53
CA GLN A 532 -1.08 6.67 12.90
C GLN A 532 -2.27 7.58 12.57
N GLU A 533 -2.03 8.87 12.60
CA GLU A 533 -2.95 9.88 12.11
C GLU A 533 -3.14 9.74 10.59
N ILE A 534 -4.40 9.66 10.15
CA ILE A 534 -4.84 9.62 8.75
C ILE A 534 -5.43 10.96 8.32
N SER A 535 -6.17 11.62 9.23
CA SER A 535 -6.93 12.84 8.93
C SER A 535 -7.09 13.70 10.17
N PRO A 536 -6.54 14.92 10.19
CA PRO A 536 -7.00 15.97 11.09
C PRO A 536 -8.24 16.67 10.53
N GLY A 537 -9.04 17.26 11.41
CA GLY A 537 -10.12 18.14 11.03
C GLY A 537 -10.64 18.93 12.22
N TYR A 538 -11.21 20.10 11.97
CA TYR A 538 -11.64 20.99 13.03
C TYR A 538 -12.72 21.98 12.59
N THR A 539 -13.34 22.64 13.60
CA THR A 539 -14.13 23.85 13.41
C THR A 539 -13.17 25.00 13.14
N GLU A 540 -13.33 25.66 12.01
CA GLU A 540 -12.44 26.70 11.54
C GLU A 540 -12.52 27.97 12.38
N GLN A 541 -11.38 28.56 12.75
CA GLN A 541 -11.37 29.90 13.35
C GLN A 541 -11.81 30.94 12.33
N ASN A 542 -12.93 31.59 12.60
CA ASN A 542 -13.52 32.61 11.74
C ASN A 542 -13.58 34.01 12.37
N ASP A 543 -13.00 34.16 13.56
CA ASP A 543 -12.80 35.47 14.20
C ASP A 543 -11.40 36.00 13.84
N PRO A 544 -11.29 37.08 13.02
CA PRO A 544 -10.01 37.60 12.58
C PRO A 544 -9.15 38.15 13.73
N ILE A 545 -9.78 38.67 14.79
CA ILE A 545 -9.06 39.21 15.95
C ILE A 545 -8.42 38.08 16.75
N ALA A 546 -9.20 37.04 17.04
CA ALA A 546 -8.71 35.86 17.73
C ALA A 546 -7.63 35.14 16.90
N GLN A 547 -7.82 35.04 15.56
CA GLN A 547 -6.84 34.42 14.68
C GLN A 547 -5.51 35.17 14.66
N ARG A 548 -5.53 36.50 14.60
CA ARG A 548 -4.33 37.35 14.67
C ARG A 548 -3.59 37.12 15.98
N ASP A 549 -4.30 37.22 17.11
CA ASP A 549 -3.72 37.06 18.45
C ASP A 549 -3.02 35.70 18.59
N VAL A 550 -3.65 34.62 18.12
CA VAL A 550 -3.07 33.29 18.15
C VAL A 550 -1.81 33.19 17.28
N LEU A 551 -1.82 33.75 16.06
CA LEU A 551 -0.66 33.66 15.14
C LEU A 551 0.52 34.55 15.61
N GLU A 552 0.28 35.65 16.27
CA GLU A 552 1.30 36.56 16.81
C GLU A 552 1.93 36.04 18.12
N HIS A 553 1.19 35.21 18.89
CA HIS A 553 1.61 34.75 20.22
C HIS A 553 1.81 33.23 20.27
N GLN A 554 2.20 32.58 19.16
CA GLN A 554 2.47 31.16 19.14
C GLN A 554 3.63 30.77 20.08
N ALA A 555 3.46 29.66 20.80
CA ALA A 555 4.50 29.05 21.64
C ALA A 555 5.05 27.78 20.95
N GLY A 556 6.21 27.30 21.44
CA GLY A 556 6.83 26.09 20.95
C GLY A 556 7.82 26.28 19.80
N GLY A 557 8.43 25.17 19.36
CA GLY A 557 9.47 25.15 18.33
C GLY A 557 8.94 25.28 16.90
N GLU A 558 7.72 24.83 16.68
CA GLU A 558 7.05 24.85 15.37
C GLU A 558 6.00 25.95 15.31
N GLN A 559 6.25 26.97 14.50
CA GLN A 559 5.37 28.13 14.37
C GLN A 559 4.98 28.38 12.92
N GLN A 560 3.72 28.74 12.70
CA GLN A 560 3.22 29.18 11.41
C GLN A 560 3.62 30.62 11.13
N LYS A 561 3.90 30.95 9.85
CA LYS A 561 4.20 32.31 9.44
C LYS A 561 2.93 33.13 9.40
N LEU A 562 3.03 34.40 9.85
CA LEU A 562 1.95 35.37 9.75
C LEU A 562 1.72 35.70 8.26
N ASP A 563 0.48 35.54 7.80
CA ASP A 563 0.01 35.91 6.47
C ASP A 563 -1.02 37.01 6.60
N GLU A 564 -0.59 38.27 6.42
CA GLU A 564 -1.44 39.45 6.55
C GLU A 564 -2.60 39.46 5.56
N ASP A 565 -2.41 38.99 4.34
CA ASP A 565 -3.47 38.90 3.33
C ASP A 565 -4.55 37.88 3.72
N PHE A 566 -4.17 36.79 4.38
CA PHE A 566 -5.14 35.87 4.96
C PHE A 566 -5.96 36.50 6.07
N LEU A 567 -5.33 37.26 6.98
CA LEU A 567 -6.05 37.94 8.05
C LEU A 567 -7.00 39.00 7.50
N VAL A 568 -6.56 39.77 6.51
CA VAL A 568 -7.44 40.74 5.80
C VAL A 568 -8.61 40.01 5.13
N ALA A 569 -8.39 38.84 4.53
CA ALA A 569 -9.49 38.06 3.97
C ALA A 569 -10.53 37.69 5.06
N LEU A 570 -10.10 37.23 6.24
CA LEU A 570 -11.00 36.90 7.35
C LEU A 570 -11.80 38.15 7.83
N GLU A 571 -11.21 39.35 7.80
CA GLU A 571 -11.88 40.60 8.15
C GLU A 571 -13.06 40.94 7.22
N HIS A 572 -13.10 40.38 5.99
CA HIS A 572 -14.25 40.47 5.10
C HIS A 572 -15.40 39.52 5.49
N GLY A 573 -15.20 38.67 6.48
CA GLY A 573 -16.19 37.76 7.02
C GLY A 573 -16.10 36.36 6.42
N MET A 574 -15.74 35.37 7.24
CA MET A 574 -15.81 33.96 6.90
C MET A 574 -16.99 33.29 7.62
N PRO A 575 -17.85 32.50 6.93
CA PRO A 575 -18.93 31.79 7.62
C PRO A 575 -18.35 30.77 8.62
N PRO A 576 -19.12 30.35 9.65
CA PRO A 576 -18.78 29.18 10.41
C PRO A 576 -18.52 28.03 9.43
N ALA A 577 -17.45 27.27 9.64
CA ALA A 577 -17.07 26.20 8.72
C ALA A 577 -16.33 25.07 9.44
N GLY A 578 -16.42 23.87 8.89
CA GLY A 578 -15.55 22.74 9.23
C GLY A 578 -14.61 22.42 8.09
N GLY A 579 -13.38 22.04 8.43
CA GLY A 579 -12.36 21.61 7.49
C GLY A 579 -11.71 20.28 7.86
N ILE A 580 -11.24 19.57 6.85
CA ILE A 580 -10.47 18.31 6.99
C ILE A 580 -9.28 18.30 6.06
N GLY A 581 -8.21 17.66 6.54
CA GLY A 581 -7.11 17.21 5.72
C GLY A 581 -7.06 15.67 5.74
N ILE A 582 -6.81 15.01 4.61
CA ILE A 582 -6.61 13.56 4.54
C ILE A 582 -5.32 13.26 3.78
N GLY A 583 -4.37 12.63 4.46
CA GLY A 583 -3.16 12.13 3.83
C GLY A 583 -3.47 10.95 2.90
N ILE A 584 -3.59 11.20 1.59
CA ILE A 584 -3.97 10.16 0.60
C ILE A 584 -2.96 9.01 0.59
N ASP A 585 -1.67 9.30 0.77
CA ASP A 585 -0.65 8.26 0.79
C ASP A 585 -0.80 7.38 2.05
N ARG A 586 -1.02 7.96 3.23
CA ARG A 586 -1.27 7.22 4.47
C ARG A 586 -2.58 6.42 4.40
N LEU A 587 -3.66 6.99 3.86
CA LEU A 587 -4.92 6.29 3.64
C LEU A 587 -4.73 5.08 2.72
N CYS A 588 -3.96 5.23 1.63
CA CYS A 588 -3.63 4.12 0.74
C CYS A 588 -2.75 3.06 1.43
N MET A 589 -1.77 3.45 2.25
CA MET A 589 -0.98 2.51 3.05
C MET A 589 -1.89 1.66 3.94
N MET A 590 -2.76 2.28 4.68
CA MET A 590 -3.70 1.62 5.59
C MET A 590 -4.63 0.67 4.82
N LEU A 591 -5.33 1.16 3.81
CA LEU A 591 -6.31 0.36 3.05
C LEU A 591 -5.68 -0.78 2.24
N LEU A 592 -4.46 -0.59 1.75
CA LEU A 592 -3.77 -1.57 0.92
C LEU A 592 -2.75 -2.42 1.68
N GLY A 593 -2.69 -2.27 3.02
CA GLY A 593 -1.81 -3.03 3.89
C GLY A 593 -0.32 -2.85 3.59
N GLN A 594 0.09 -1.62 3.27
CA GLN A 594 1.48 -1.29 2.96
C GLN A 594 2.17 -0.69 4.19
N GLU A 595 3.42 -1.08 4.45
CA GLU A 595 4.17 -0.68 5.65
C GLU A 595 4.97 0.61 5.44
N SER A 596 5.22 0.98 4.18
CA SER A 596 5.97 2.19 3.85
C SER A 596 5.21 3.07 2.85
N ILE A 597 5.26 4.39 3.06
CA ILE A 597 4.74 5.39 2.13
C ILE A 597 5.34 5.25 0.72
N ARG A 598 6.56 4.71 0.62
CA ARG A 598 7.25 4.45 -0.66
C ARG A 598 6.61 3.31 -1.45
N ASP A 599 5.83 2.45 -0.80
CA ASP A 599 5.11 1.36 -1.47
C ASP A 599 3.86 1.85 -2.21
N VAL A 600 3.33 3.02 -1.83
CA VAL A 600 2.16 3.64 -2.46
C VAL A 600 2.51 4.86 -3.33
N ILE A 601 3.77 5.27 -3.39
CA ILE A 601 4.29 6.31 -4.28
C ILE A 601 5.07 5.64 -5.43
N LEU A 602 4.71 5.94 -6.69
CA LEU A 602 5.34 5.31 -7.86
C LEU A 602 6.85 5.54 -7.90
N PHE A 603 7.28 6.78 -7.75
CA PHE A 603 8.69 7.18 -7.75
C PHE A 603 8.97 8.00 -6.48
N PRO A 604 9.22 7.35 -5.33
CA PRO A 604 9.53 8.05 -4.09
C PRO A 604 10.88 8.76 -4.20
N GLN A 605 11.02 9.85 -3.46
CA GLN A 605 12.28 10.58 -3.42
C GLN A 605 13.33 9.77 -2.65
N LEU A 606 14.49 9.65 -3.25
CA LEU A 606 15.66 8.97 -2.69
C LEU A 606 16.89 9.81 -2.96
N LYS A 607 17.90 9.70 -2.08
CA LYS A 607 19.19 10.37 -2.32
C LYS A 607 19.73 9.96 -3.70
N PRO A 608 20.08 10.92 -4.58
CA PRO A 608 20.69 10.61 -5.87
C PRO A 608 21.94 9.74 -5.70
N LYS A 609 22.12 8.73 -6.57
CA LYS A 609 23.40 8.04 -6.68
C LYS A 609 24.31 8.93 -7.52
N VAL A 610 25.35 9.43 -6.90
CA VAL A 610 26.42 10.19 -7.57
C VAL A 610 27.30 9.24 -8.36
#